data_c9c7cd7c2d2d2132984d1e700dd4253e
#
_entry.id   c9c7cd7c2d2d2132984d1e700dd4253e
#
_cell.length_a   1.000
_cell.length_b   1.000
_cell.length_c   1.000
_cell.angle_alpha   90.00
_cell.angle_beta   90.00
_cell.angle_gamma   90.00
#
_symmetry.space_group_name_H-M   'P 1'
#
loop_
_entity.id
_entity.type
_entity.pdbx_description
1 polymer ?
#
loop_
_entity_poly.entity_id
_entity_poly.type
_entity_poly.pdbx_seq_one_letter_code
_entity_poly.pdbx_strand_id
1 'polypeptide(L)'
;RVTSPVRKGITMEWFQAALDRYKQQHHQGHAAPKPERTHSMRSVPAPIVYTRTRSVQVPEPVLREQRIMAGFDAGPFVDAFKILRTQVMHRIREKGWNVIGVTSPGEQEGKTFTAVNLAASIAMDVTQSVLLVDANLRHPSVHEMFDLGECQGLADYLLDDVPIEQLLVHPGIGRFVFLPGGRTVSHSAEALTSPKMLALVEECKHRYQSRMILFDLPPILQTSDV
;
A
#
# COMPACT_ATOMS: atom_id res chain seq x y z
N ARG A 1 36.12 0.28 -26.81
CA ARG A 1 34.77 0.85 -26.51
C ARG A 1 33.83 -0.34 -26.34
N VAL A 2 33.57 -0.69 -25.09
CA VAL A 2 32.59 -1.73 -24.72
C VAL A 2 31.30 -1.00 -24.40
N THR A 3 30.30 -1.14 -25.26
CA THR A 3 28.95 -0.61 -25.05
C THR A 3 28.21 -1.56 -24.11
N SER A 4 27.90 -1.09 -22.91
CA SER A 4 27.04 -1.79 -21.95
C SER A 4 25.61 -1.89 -22.49
N PRO A 5 24.94 -3.03 -22.38
CA PRO A 5 23.53 -3.13 -22.80
C PRO A 5 22.65 -2.42 -21.77
N VAL A 6 21.85 -1.48 -22.25
CA VAL A 6 20.77 -0.82 -21.51
C VAL A 6 19.82 -1.90 -20.98
N ARG A 7 19.72 -2.05 -19.66
CA ARG A 7 18.73 -2.91 -19.01
C ARG A 7 17.34 -2.36 -19.34
N LYS A 8 16.60 -3.08 -20.16
CA LYS A 8 15.17 -2.82 -20.39
C LYS A 8 14.43 -3.00 -19.07
N GLY A 9 13.79 -1.93 -18.62
CA GLY A 9 12.91 -1.95 -17.46
C GLY A 9 11.85 -3.04 -17.59
N ILE A 10 11.38 -3.56 -16.45
CA ILE A 10 10.29 -4.55 -16.37
C ILE A 10 9.08 -3.92 -17.06
N THR A 11 8.82 -4.38 -18.28
CA THR A 11 7.80 -3.79 -19.15
C THR A 11 6.41 -4.31 -18.73
N MET A 12 5.37 -3.52 -18.98
CA MET A 12 3.95 -3.89 -18.88
C MET A 12 3.64 -5.29 -19.48
N GLU A 13 4.46 -5.77 -20.38
CA GLU A 13 4.37 -7.08 -21.01
C GLU A 13 4.45 -8.26 -20.03
N TRP A 14 5.31 -8.19 -19.02
CA TRP A 14 5.37 -9.24 -18.00
C TRP A 14 4.08 -9.33 -17.17
N PHE A 15 3.54 -8.17 -16.82
CA PHE A 15 2.29 -8.07 -16.05
C PHE A 15 1.09 -8.57 -16.87
N GLN A 16 1.06 -8.20 -18.15
CA GLN A 16 0.05 -8.69 -19.10
C GLN A 16 0.14 -10.22 -19.27
N ALA A 17 1.35 -10.76 -19.40
CA ALA A 17 1.57 -12.21 -19.50
C ALA A 17 1.18 -12.98 -18.22
N ALA A 18 1.32 -12.37 -17.04
CA ALA A 18 0.86 -12.96 -15.79
C ALA A 18 -0.67 -12.97 -15.70
N LEU A 19 -1.32 -11.90 -16.15
CA LEU A 19 -2.77 -11.76 -16.19
C LEU A 19 -3.42 -12.75 -17.15
N ASP A 20 -2.82 -12.95 -18.31
CA ASP A 20 -3.32 -13.89 -19.33
C ASP A 20 -3.17 -15.35 -18.87
N ARG A 21 -2.06 -15.70 -18.21
CA ARG A 21 -1.91 -17.02 -17.57
C ARG A 21 -2.97 -17.28 -16.49
N TYR A 22 -3.28 -16.27 -15.67
CA TYR A 22 -4.33 -16.40 -14.67
C TYR A 22 -5.71 -16.62 -15.28
N LYS A 23 -6.06 -15.86 -16.33
CA LYS A 23 -7.33 -16.04 -17.07
C LYS A 23 -7.44 -17.44 -17.69
N GLN A 24 -6.38 -17.97 -18.26
CA GLN A 24 -6.35 -19.32 -18.83
C GLN A 24 -6.53 -20.44 -17.80
N GLN A 25 -5.97 -20.27 -16.59
CA GLN A 25 -6.09 -21.27 -15.52
C GLN A 25 -7.48 -21.31 -14.86
N HIS A 26 -8.25 -20.23 -14.93
CA HIS A 26 -9.55 -20.11 -14.24
C HIS A 26 -10.77 -20.16 -15.17
N HIS A 27 -10.58 -20.40 -16.47
CA HIS A 27 -11.69 -20.55 -17.44
C HIS A 27 -12.27 -21.96 -17.53
N GLN A 28 -11.81 -22.94 -16.75
CA GLN A 28 -12.38 -24.28 -16.73
C GLN A 28 -13.21 -24.52 -15.46
N GLY A 29 -14.50 -24.30 -15.63
CA GLY A 29 -15.64 -25.08 -15.11
C GLY A 29 -15.94 -25.08 -13.61
N HIS A 30 -17.06 -24.55 -13.23
CA HIS A 30 -18.21 -25.31 -12.68
C HIS A 30 -19.28 -24.32 -12.22
N ALA A 31 -20.45 -24.39 -12.82
CA ALA A 31 -21.63 -23.71 -12.33
C ALA A 31 -22.10 -24.44 -11.05
N ALA A 32 -21.96 -23.79 -9.91
CA ALA A 32 -22.60 -24.20 -8.66
C ALA A 32 -23.88 -23.36 -8.43
N PRO A 33 -24.94 -23.92 -7.80
CA PRO A 33 -26.24 -23.26 -7.66
C PRO A 33 -26.12 -22.02 -6.76
N LYS A 34 -26.82 -20.95 -7.18
CA LYS A 34 -26.89 -19.68 -6.43
C LYS A 34 -27.66 -19.87 -5.12
N PRO A 35 -27.13 -19.57 -3.94
CA PRO A 35 -27.95 -19.29 -2.79
C PRO A 35 -28.57 -17.89 -2.95
N GLU A 36 -29.87 -17.76 -2.82
CA GLU A 36 -30.53 -16.47 -2.66
C GLU A 36 -30.01 -15.76 -1.42
N ARG A 37 -29.18 -14.73 -1.64
CA ARG A 37 -28.74 -13.85 -0.57
C ARG A 37 -29.69 -12.65 -0.50
N THR A 38 -30.49 -12.61 0.55
CA THR A 38 -31.14 -11.39 1.01
C THR A 38 -30.08 -10.31 1.17
N HIS A 39 -30.06 -9.33 0.27
CA HIS A 39 -29.24 -8.13 0.39
C HIS A 39 -29.74 -7.30 1.58
N SER A 40 -29.17 -7.50 2.75
CA SER A 40 -29.24 -6.45 3.76
C SER A 40 -28.47 -5.25 3.18
N MET A 41 -29.16 -4.14 2.95
CA MET A 41 -28.54 -2.86 2.59
C MET A 41 -27.52 -2.53 3.68
N ARG A 42 -26.21 -2.74 3.40
CA ARG A 42 -25.14 -2.24 4.26
C ARG A 42 -25.22 -0.73 4.21
N SER A 43 -25.56 -0.11 5.34
CA SER A 43 -25.54 1.34 5.49
C SER A 43 -24.18 1.85 5.02
N VAL A 44 -24.19 2.85 4.12
CA VAL A 44 -22.96 3.54 3.71
C VAL A 44 -22.35 4.17 4.97
N PRO A 45 -21.14 3.79 5.35
CA PRO A 45 -20.53 4.36 6.55
C PRO A 45 -20.39 5.88 6.40
N ALA A 46 -20.67 6.62 7.48
CA ALA A 46 -20.51 8.07 7.51
C ALA A 46 -19.11 8.50 7.04
N PRO A 47 -18.97 9.66 6.38
CA PRO A 47 -17.67 10.17 5.98
C PRO A 47 -16.76 10.33 7.20
N ILE A 48 -15.51 9.84 7.09
CA ILE A 48 -14.52 10.01 8.16
C ILE A 48 -14.06 11.46 8.14
N VAL A 49 -14.22 12.17 9.26
CA VAL A 49 -13.67 13.51 9.44
C VAL A 49 -12.28 13.36 10.06
N TYR A 50 -11.26 13.72 9.31
CA TYR A 50 -9.86 13.67 9.76
C TYR A 50 -9.53 14.93 10.58
N THR A 51 -9.73 14.89 11.90
CA THR A 51 -9.52 16.05 12.80
C THR A 51 -8.07 16.21 13.25
N ARG A 52 -7.26 15.16 13.16
CA ARG A 52 -5.86 15.15 13.62
C ARG A 52 -4.86 14.71 12.53
N THR A 53 -5.34 14.21 11.41
CA THR A 53 -4.52 13.77 10.28
C THR A 53 -4.34 14.92 9.30
N ARG A 54 -3.12 15.23 8.91
CA ARG A 54 -2.83 16.22 7.87
C ARG A 54 -3.47 15.78 6.55
N SER A 55 -4.42 16.56 6.03
CA SER A 55 -5.03 16.30 4.72
C SER A 55 -4.32 17.13 3.65
N VAL A 56 -3.92 16.46 2.57
CA VAL A 56 -3.31 17.05 1.38
C VAL A 56 -4.16 16.64 0.19
N GLN A 57 -4.49 17.61 -0.67
CA GLN A 57 -5.13 17.32 -1.95
C GLN A 57 -4.05 17.17 -3.01
N VAL A 58 -3.71 15.94 -3.34
CA VAL A 58 -2.72 15.65 -4.39
C VAL A 58 -3.36 15.90 -5.75
N PRO A 59 -2.78 16.78 -6.60
CA PRO A 59 -3.36 17.10 -7.91
C PRO A 59 -3.39 15.88 -8.83
N GLU A 60 -4.44 15.74 -9.64
CA GLU A 60 -4.58 14.63 -10.60
C GLU A 60 -3.36 14.48 -11.55
N PRO A 61 -2.74 15.57 -12.07
CA PRO A 61 -1.51 15.44 -12.86
C PRO A 61 -0.40 14.69 -12.14
N VAL A 62 -0.19 14.96 -10.84
CA VAL A 62 0.81 14.26 -10.02
C VAL A 62 0.45 12.78 -9.89
N LEU A 63 -0.83 12.46 -9.60
CA LEU A 63 -1.28 11.06 -9.52
C LEU A 63 -1.04 10.31 -10.84
N ARG A 64 -1.23 10.97 -11.98
CA ARG A 64 -0.97 10.40 -13.31
C ARG A 64 0.52 10.22 -13.59
N GLU A 65 1.35 11.21 -13.29
CA GLU A 65 2.80 11.16 -13.46
C GLU A 65 3.42 10.04 -12.62
N GLN A 66 3.03 9.95 -11.36
CA GLN A 66 3.47 8.91 -10.42
C GLN A 66 2.76 7.56 -10.64
N ARG A 67 1.88 7.49 -11.65
CA ARG A 67 1.10 6.28 -11.97
C ARG A 67 0.33 5.73 -10.77
N ILE A 68 -0.27 6.61 -9.99
CA ILE A 68 -1.18 6.22 -8.92
C ILE A 68 -2.56 6.01 -9.53
N MET A 69 -3.15 4.82 -9.32
CA MET A 69 -4.38 4.42 -9.99
C MET A 69 -5.57 5.35 -9.74
N ALA A 70 -5.57 6.10 -8.64
CA ALA A 70 -6.61 7.09 -8.32
C ALA A 70 -6.64 8.28 -9.31
N GLY A 71 -5.58 8.50 -10.10
CA GLY A 71 -5.54 9.47 -11.18
C GLY A 71 -6.10 8.96 -12.52
N PHE A 72 -6.67 7.74 -12.56
CA PHE A 72 -7.17 7.11 -13.79
C PHE A 72 -8.61 6.61 -13.59
N ASP A 73 -9.49 6.89 -14.55
CA ASP A 73 -10.89 6.46 -14.49
C ASP A 73 -11.04 4.97 -14.78
N ALA A 74 -10.33 4.46 -15.79
CA ALA A 74 -10.39 3.08 -16.26
C ALA A 74 -9.13 2.69 -17.03
N GLY A 75 -9.00 1.40 -17.33
CA GLY A 75 -7.97 0.84 -18.20
C GLY A 75 -7.27 -0.37 -17.59
N PRO A 76 -6.41 -1.06 -18.37
CA PRO A 76 -5.76 -2.30 -17.95
C PRO A 76 -4.95 -2.17 -16.66
N PHE A 77 -4.34 -1.01 -16.45
CA PHE A 77 -3.61 -0.69 -15.23
C PHE A 77 -4.51 -0.67 -13.99
N VAL A 78 -5.64 0.04 -14.07
CA VAL A 78 -6.62 0.13 -12.98
C VAL A 78 -7.25 -1.23 -12.71
N ASP A 79 -7.59 -1.97 -13.77
CA ASP A 79 -8.20 -3.30 -13.67
C ASP A 79 -7.26 -4.31 -13.02
N ALA A 80 -5.96 -4.21 -13.29
CA ALA A 80 -4.94 -5.05 -12.69
C ALA A 80 -4.90 -4.88 -11.16
N PHE A 81 -4.92 -3.64 -10.67
CA PHE A 81 -4.95 -3.39 -9.21
C PHE A 81 -6.29 -3.75 -8.57
N LYS A 82 -7.41 -3.64 -9.28
CA LYS A 82 -8.71 -4.15 -8.82
C LYS A 82 -8.70 -5.68 -8.65
N ILE A 83 -8.09 -6.39 -9.60
CA ILE A 83 -7.93 -7.86 -9.53
C ILE A 83 -7.02 -8.23 -8.35
N LEU A 84 -5.83 -7.59 -8.24
CA LEU A 84 -4.90 -7.81 -7.13
C LEU A 84 -5.59 -7.57 -5.79
N ARG A 85 -6.29 -6.43 -5.63
CA ARG A 85 -7.09 -6.14 -4.45
C ARG A 85 -8.05 -7.28 -4.11
N THR A 86 -8.80 -7.74 -5.09
CA THR A 86 -9.81 -8.79 -4.88
C THR A 86 -9.17 -10.08 -4.35
N GLN A 87 -8.04 -10.48 -4.91
CA GLN A 87 -7.30 -11.68 -4.48
C GLN A 87 -6.73 -11.51 -3.06
N VAL A 88 -6.07 -10.39 -2.81
CA VAL A 88 -5.50 -10.09 -1.50
C VAL A 88 -6.58 -10.03 -0.43
N MET A 89 -7.67 -9.31 -0.68
CA MET A 89 -8.78 -9.18 0.27
C MET A 89 -9.49 -10.52 0.53
N HIS A 90 -9.57 -11.39 -0.47
CA HIS A 90 -10.09 -12.74 -0.28
C HIS A 90 -9.23 -13.55 0.69
N ARG A 91 -7.91 -13.59 0.46
CA ARG A 91 -6.95 -14.30 1.33
C ARG A 91 -6.97 -13.77 2.76
N ILE A 92 -6.98 -12.46 2.91
CA ILE A 92 -7.00 -11.80 4.21
C ILE A 92 -8.25 -12.17 5.00
N ARG A 93 -9.42 -12.14 4.35
CA ARG A 93 -10.69 -12.50 5.00
C ARG A 93 -10.73 -13.97 5.41
N GLU A 94 -10.22 -14.87 4.58
CA GLU A 94 -10.11 -16.30 4.91
C GLU A 94 -9.25 -16.56 6.16
N LYS A 95 -8.20 -15.77 6.36
CA LYS A 95 -7.24 -15.93 7.45
C LYS A 95 -7.52 -15.06 8.67
N GLY A 96 -8.45 -14.11 8.56
CA GLY A 96 -8.70 -13.13 9.62
C GLY A 96 -7.55 -12.14 9.83
N TRP A 97 -6.71 -11.91 8.80
CA TRP A 97 -5.60 -10.96 8.87
C TRP A 97 -6.05 -9.55 8.51
N ASN A 98 -5.32 -8.56 9.00
CA ASN A 98 -5.51 -7.15 8.63
C ASN A 98 -4.18 -6.42 8.39
N VAL A 99 -3.06 -7.14 8.40
CA VAL A 99 -1.70 -6.61 8.17
C VAL A 99 -1.04 -7.34 7.02
N ILE A 100 -0.40 -6.59 6.12
CA ILE A 100 0.34 -7.08 4.94
C ILE A 100 1.67 -6.38 4.86
N GLY A 101 2.76 -7.11 4.60
CA GLY A 101 4.03 -6.56 4.15
C GLY A 101 4.18 -6.69 2.63
N VAL A 102 4.69 -5.64 1.99
CA VAL A 102 5.08 -5.62 0.59
C VAL A 102 6.59 -5.45 0.52
N THR A 103 7.27 -6.40 -0.07
CA THR A 103 8.73 -6.39 -0.25
C THR A 103 9.11 -6.90 -1.63
N SER A 104 10.39 -6.86 -1.97
CA SER A 104 10.96 -7.37 -3.22
C SER A 104 12.32 -8.02 -2.96
N PRO A 105 12.82 -8.89 -3.85
CA PRO A 105 14.18 -9.43 -3.76
C PRO A 105 15.24 -8.33 -3.79
N GLY A 106 15.10 -7.34 -4.69
CA GLY A 106 16.07 -6.27 -4.91
C GLY A 106 15.45 -4.87 -4.85
N GLU A 107 16.31 -3.86 -4.99
CA GLU A 107 15.88 -2.46 -5.12
C GLU A 107 15.22 -2.19 -6.47
N GLN A 108 14.40 -1.13 -6.53
CA GLN A 108 13.76 -0.63 -7.76
C GLN A 108 12.90 -1.66 -8.51
N GLU A 109 12.42 -2.71 -7.83
CA GLU A 109 11.54 -3.75 -8.43
C GLU A 109 10.05 -3.40 -8.28
N GLY A 110 9.71 -2.19 -7.84
CA GLY A 110 8.34 -1.68 -7.80
C GLY A 110 7.57 -2.02 -6.51
N LYS A 111 8.24 -2.36 -5.39
CA LYS A 111 7.57 -2.64 -4.10
C LYS A 111 6.72 -1.46 -3.63
N THR A 112 7.30 -0.27 -3.52
CA THR A 112 6.61 0.96 -3.09
C THR A 112 5.47 1.32 -4.04
N PHE A 113 5.72 1.24 -5.35
CA PHE A 113 4.70 1.43 -6.38
C PHE A 113 3.52 0.46 -6.19
N THR A 114 3.80 -0.81 -5.92
CA THR A 114 2.76 -1.83 -5.69
C THR A 114 2.03 -1.57 -4.38
N ALA A 115 2.73 -1.23 -3.30
CA ALA A 115 2.15 -0.95 -2.00
C ALA A 115 1.19 0.26 -2.05
N VAL A 116 1.62 1.38 -2.65
CA VAL A 116 0.81 2.59 -2.81
C VAL A 116 -0.44 2.32 -3.65
N ASN A 117 -0.30 1.65 -4.80
CA ASN A 117 -1.43 1.37 -5.68
C ASN A 117 -2.41 0.33 -5.11
N LEU A 118 -1.91 -0.68 -4.39
CA LEU A 118 -2.77 -1.62 -3.67
C LEU A 118 -3.54 -0.90 -2.56
N ALA A 119 -2.86 -0.04 -1.77
CA ALA A 119 -3.50 0.77 -0.73
C ALA A 119 -4.58 1.68 -1.31
N ALA A 120 -4.28 2.40 -2.38
CA ALA A 120 -5.25 3.24 -3.09
C ALA A 120 -6.44 2.42 -3.60
N SER A 121 -6.19 1.26 -4.22
CA SER A 121 -7.26 0.37 -4.72
C SER A 121 -8.18 -0.14 -3.60
N ILE A 122 -7.63 -0.49 -2.43
CA ILE A 122 -8.43 -0.92 -1.27
C ILE A 122 -9.24 0.26 -0.71
N ALA A 123 -8.62 1.44 -0.58
CA ALA A 123 -9.24 2.63 0.01
C ALA A 123 -10.37 3.23 -0.84
N MET A 124 -10.42 2.93 -2.14
CA MET A 124 -11.53 3.30 -3.02
C MET A 124 -12.81 2.48 -2.72
N ASP A 125 -12.70 1.38 -2.00
CA ASP A 125 -13.88 0.70 -1.44
C ASP A 125 -14.38 1.48 -0.23
N VAL A 126 -15.61 1.98 -0.30
CA VAL A 126 -16.23 2.81 0.76
C VAL A 126 -16.34 2.12 2.12
N THR A 127 -16.19 0.80 2.15
CA THR A 127 -16.29 0.00 3.38
C THR A 127 -14.94 -0.22 4.05
N GLN A 128 -13.82 0.07 3.37
CA GLN A 128 -12.47 -0.22 3.84
C GLN A 128 -11.69 1.07 4.14
N SER A 129 -10.93 1.06 5.21
CA SER A 129 -9.91 2.08 5.47
C SER A 129 -8.52 1.45 5.40
N VAL A 130 -7.54 2.21 4.93
CA VAL A 130 -6.17 1.73 4.73
C VAL A 130 -5.19 2.65 5.42
N LEU A 131 -4.24 2.05 6.13
CA LEU A 131 -3.01 2.70 6.57
C LEU A 131 -1.84 2.06 5.83
N LEU A 132 -1.11 2.85 5.05
CA LEU A 132 0.17 2.45 4.48
C LEU A 132 1.29 3.02 5.36
N VAL A 133 2.22 2.19 5.77
CA VAL A 133 3.39 2.59 6.56
C VAL A 133 4.63 2.40 5.70
N ASP A 134 5.36 3.48 5.46
CA ASP A 134 6.68 3.42 4.83
C ASP A 134 7.70 2.96 5.86
N ALA A 135 7.99 1.67 5.86
CA ALA A 135 8.96 1.03 6.75
C ALA A 135 10.33 0.80 6.07
N ASN A 136 10.52 1.31 4.84
CA ASN A 136 11.82 1.32 4.20
C ASN A 136 12.65 2.51 4.69
N LEU A 137 13.06 2.49 5.94
CA LEU A 137 13.75 3.62 6.59
C LEU A 137 15.16 3.92 6.02
N ARG A 138 15.73 3.03 5.19
CA ARG A 138 16.98 3.30 4.46
C ARG A 138 16.75 4.22 3.26
N HIS A 139 15.62 4.02 2.57
CA HIS A 139 15.24 4.79 1.38
C HIS A 139 13.74 5.07 1.41
N PRO A 140 13.28 5.93 2.34
CA PRO A 140 11.85 6.29 2.43
C PRO A 140 11.42 6.99 1.14
N SER A 141 10.34 6.51 0.51
CA SER A 141 9.93 7.04 -0.80
C SER A 141 8.42 7.14 -1.02
N VAL A 142 7.60 6.71 -0.07
CA VAL A 142 6.14 6.84 -0.21
C VAL A 142 5.71 8.30 -0.33
N HIS A 143 6.31 9.22 0.41
CA HIS A 143 6.00 10.65 0.36
C HIS A 143 6.29 11.27 -1.01
N GLU A 144 7.35 10.82 -1.69
CA GLU A 144 7.74 11.29 -3.02
C GLU A 144 6.68 10.96 -4.08
N MET A 145 6.00 9.81 -3.94
CA MET A 145 4.92 9.42 -4.85
C MET A 145 3.71 10.36 -4.79
N PHE A 146 3.59 11.16 -3.74
CA PHE A 146 2.54 12.16 -3.58
C PHE A 146 3.06 13.60 -3.77
N ASP A 147 4.27 13.75 -4.32
CA ASP A 147 4.96 15.04 -4.50
C ASP A 147 5.04 15.86 -3.21
N LEU A 148 5.21 15.16 -2.10
CA LEU A 148 5.48 15.78 -0.81
C LEU A 148 7.00 15.88 -0.64
N GLY A 149 7.47 17.08 -0.32
CA GLY A 149 8.86 17.30 0.04
C GLY A 149 9.24 16.56 1.34
N GLU A 150 10.42 16.84 1.86
CA GLU A 150 10.87 16.29 3.15
C GLU A 150 9.79 16.46 4.22
N CYS A 151 9.49 15.38 4.92
CA CYS A 151 8.47 15.35 5.94
C CYS A 151 8.88 14.43 7.09
N GLN A 152 8.38 14.71 8.28
CA GLN A 152 8.50 13.80 9.41
C GLN A 152 7.68 12.52 9.18
N GLY A 153 8.10 11.42 9.81
CA GLY A 153 7.46 10.14 9.62
C GLY A 153 7.82 9.09 10.68
N LEU A 154 7.81 7.82 10.29
CA LEU A 154 8.06 6.68 11.17
C LEU A 154 9.39 6.80 11.93
N ALA A 155 10.45 7.29 11.27
CA ALA A 155 11.74 7.51 11.92
C ALA A 155 11.62 8.49 13.10
N ASP A 156 10.88 9.59 12.94
CA ASP A 156 10.71 10.60 13.98
C ASP A 156 9.81 10.07 15.13
N TYR A 157 8.82 9.23 14.80
CA TYR A 157 8.05 8.52 15.82
C TYR A 157 8.95 7.59 16.63
N LEU A 158 9.79 6.77 15.96
CA LEU A 158 10.59 5.74 16.64
C LEU A 158 11.72 6.34 17.49
N LEU A 159 12.39 7.39 16.98
CA LEU A 159 13.64 7.91 17.53
C LEU A 159 13.46 9.19 18.36
N ASP A 160 12.48 10.04 18.04
CA ASP A 160 12.32 11.37 18.64
C ASP A 160 10.99 11.53 19.40
N ASP A 161 10.24 10.46 19.62
CA ASP A 161 8.97 10.44 20.35
C ASP A 161 7.88 11.38 19.79
N VAL A 162 7.95 11.71 18.48
CA VAL A 162 6.90 12.52 17.84
C VAL A 162 5.58 11.73 17.83
N PRO A 163 4.46 12.32 18.28
CA PRO A 163 3.18 11.63 18.31
C PRO A 163 2.72 11.20 16.90
N ILE A 164 2.31 9.94 16.75
CA ILE A 164 1.94 9.38 15.44
C ILE A 164 0.82 10.15 14.74
N GLU A 165 -0.12 10.72 15.50
CA GLU A 165 -1.24 11.49 14.96
C GLU A 165 -0.81 12.74 14.19
N GLN A 166 0.38 13.28 14.48
CA GLN A 166 0.96 14.44 13.79
C GLN A 166 1.67 14.05 12.50
N LEU A 167 2.02 12.77 12.34
CA LEU A 167 2.80 12.24 11.22
C LEU A 167 1.93 11.67 10.11
N LEU A 168 0.66 11.35 10.41
CA LEU A 168 -0.26 10.75 9.45
C LEU A 168 -0.67 11.74 8.37
N VAL A 169 -0.70 11.28 7.11
CA VAL A 169 -1.10 12.06 5.94
C VAL A 169 -2.25 11.39 5.20
N HIS A 170 -3.28 12.17 4.87
CA HIS A 170 -4.38 11.76 3.99
C HIS A 170 -4.21 12.44 2.62
N PRO A 171 -3.95 11.68 1.54
CA PRO A 171 -3.64 12.25 0.21
C PRO A 171 -4.87 12.61 -0.63
N GLY A 172 -6.07 12.65 -0.06
CA GLY A 172 -7.30 12.93 -0.81
C GLY A 172 -7.90 11.72 -1.55
N ILE A 173 -7.42 10.50 -1.29
CA ILE A 173 -7.87 9.28 -1.98
C ILE A 173 -8.73 8.44 -1.04
N GLY A 174 -10.04 8.43 -1.21
CA GLY A 174 -10.95 7.58 -0.44
C GLY A 174 -10.67 7.60 1.07
N ARG A 175 -10.48 6.44 1.68
CA ARG A 175 -10.11 6.29 3.10
C ARG A 175 -8.65 5.87 3.27
N PHE A 176 -7.78 6.41 2.43
CA PHE A 176 -6.35 6.15 2.44
C PHE A 176 -5.63 7.14 3.35
N VAL A 177 -4.87 6.61 4.32
CA VAL A 177 -3.94 7.37 5.15
C VAL A 177 -2.58 6.70 5.04
N PHE A 178 -1.50 7.47 5.04
CA PHE A 178 -0.17 6.89 5.12
C PHE A 178 0.67 7.56 6.20
N LEU A 179 1.63 6.80 6.71
CA LEU A 179 2.69 7.24 7.58
C LEU A 179 3.98 7.27 6.75
N PRO A 180 4.53 8.45 6.43
CA PRO A 180 5.82 8.55 5.74
C PRO A 180 6.92 7.85 6.52
N GLY A 181 8.00 7.45 5.85
CA GLY A 181 9.18 6.92 6.55
C GLY A 181 9.95 8.00 7.33
N GLY A 182 9.84 9.25 6.89
CA GLY A 182 10.60 10.37 7.47
C GLY A 182 12.02 10.43 6.93
N ARG A 183 12.97 10.84 7.78
CA ARG A 183 14.39 10.87 7.43
C ARG A 183 15.00 9.48 7.26
N THR A 184 16.07 9.38 6.48
CA THR A 184 16.87 8.15 6.35
C THR A 184 17.52 7.76 7.67
N VAL A 185 17.46 6.46 8.01
CA VAL A 185 18.03 5.89 9.24
C VAL A 185 19.09 4.85 8.89
N SER A 186 20.32 5.05 9.35
CA SER A 186 21.43 4.13 9.09
C SER A 186 21.29 2.79 9.82
N HIS A 187 20.70 2.81 11.02
CA HIS A 187 20.42 1.63 11.85
C HIS A 187 18.94 1.27 11.82
N SER A 188 18.41 1.11 10.61
CA SER A 188 17.00 0.86 10.35
C SER A 188 16.51 -0.47 10.94
N ALA A 189 17.32 -1.52 10.92
CA ALA A 189 17.00 -2.82 11.49
C ALA A 189 16.70 -2.73 13.00
N GLU A 190 17.54 -2.03 13.74
CA GLU A 190 17.38 -1.81 15.18
C GLU A 190 16.12 -0.98 15.49
N ALA A 191 15.87 0.06 14.67
CA ALA A 191 14.66 0.87 14.82
C ALA A 191 13.39 0.06 14.56
N LEU A 192 13.36 -0.76 13.51
CA LEU A 192 12.23 -1.59 13.14
C LEU A 192 11.98 -2.78 14.08
N THR A 193 13.02 -3.28 14.76
CA THR A 193 12.89 -4.33 15.78
C THR A 193 12.68 -3.79 17.19
N SER A 194 12.59 -2.47 17.35
CA SER A 194 12.42 -1.85 18.67
C SER A 194 11.07 -2.20 19.32
N PRO A 195 11.01 -2.20 20.67
CA PRO A 195 9.75 -2.40 21.39
C PRO A 195 8.66 -1.39 20.99
N LYS A 196 9.07 -0.17 20.59
CA LYS A 196 8.18 0.88 20.15
C LYS A 196 7.53 0.56 18.81
N MET A 197 8.29 -0.02 17.87
CA MET A 197 7.73 -0.50 16.59
C MET A 197 6.76 -1.67 16.82
N LEU A 198 7.10 -2.62 17.69
CA LEU A 198 6.21 -3.72 18.04
C LEU A 198 4.89 -3.21 18.65
N ALA A 199 4.96 -2.24 19.57
CA ALA A 199 3.78 -1.61 20.15
C ALA A 199 2.92 -0.91 19.09
N LEU A 200 3.55 -0.22 18.12
CA LEU A 200 2.85 0.41 17.00
C LEU A 200 2.09 -0.62 16.14
N VAL A 201 2.74 -1.72 15.78
CA VAL A 201 2.12 -2.79 14.99
C VAL A 201 0.91 -3.38 15.73
N GLU A 202 1.05 -3.67 17.02
CA GLU A 202 -0.04 -4.22 17.84
C GLU A 202 -1.18 -3.19 18.02
N GLU A 203 -0.88 -1.93 18.25
CA GLU A 203 -1.89 -0.87 18.30
C GLU A 203 -2.66 -0.78 16.97
N CYS A 204 -1.95 -0.76 15.85
CA CYS A 204 -2.54 -0.73 14.53
C CYS A 204 -3.47 -1.92 14.28
N LYS A 205 -3.06 -3.14 14.68
CA LYS A 205 -3.87 -4.36 14.52
C LYS A 205 -5.19 -4.31 15.30
N HIS A 206 -5.18 -3.78 16.50
CA HIS A 206 -6.30 -3.87 17.43
C HIS A 206 -7.25 -2.68 17.40
N ARG A 207 -6.75 -1.49 17.07
CA ARG A 207 -7.51 -0.23 17.18
C ARG A 207 -8.69 -0.11 16.22
N TYR A 208 -8.59 -0.76 15.02
CA TYR A 208 -9.63 -0.65 13.99
C TYR A 208 -9.79 -1.96 13.23
N GLN A 209 -10.81 -2.74 13.54
CA GLN A 209 -11.08 -4.04 12.89
C GLN A 209 -11.36 -3.95 11.37
N SER A 210 -11.82 -2.79 10.87
CA SER A 210 -12.08 -2.56 9.45
C SER A 210 -10.91 -1.87 8.72
N ARG A 211 -9.76 -1.69 9.38
CA ARG A 211 -8.58 -1.05 8.78
C ARG A 211 -7.60 -2.10 8.28
N MET A 212 -7.24 -1.98 7.01
CA MET A 212 -6.12 -2.70 6.43
C MET A 212 -4.83 -1.92 6.67
N ILE A 213 -3.78 -2.63 7.06
CA ILE A 213 -2.46 -2.06 7.31
C ILE A 213 -1.49 -2.67 6.31
N LEU A 214 -0.85 -1.83 5.52
CA LEU A 214 0.19 -2.21 4.58
C LEU A 214 1.52 -1.63 5.06
N PHE A 215 2.57 -2.46 5.07
CA PHE A 215 3.93 -2.01 5.27
C PHE A 215 4.68 -2.08 3.94
N ASP A 216 5.23 -0.96 3.48
CA ASP A 216 6.23 -0.94 2.42
C ASP A 216 7.58 -1.24 3.05
N LEU A 217 8.08 -2.45 2.83
CA LEU A 217 9.28 -2.98 3.45
C LEU A 217 10.50 -2.80 2.53
N PRO A 218 11.74 -2.76 3.08
CA PRO A 218 12.95 -2.80 2.28
C PRO A 218 13.11 -4.12 1.52
N PRO A 219 14.08 -4.20 0.56
CA PRO A 219 14.38 -5.42 -0.18
C PRO A 219 14.89 -6.53 0.74
N ILE A 220 14.34 -7.74 0.61
CA ILE A 220 14.62 -8.85 1.53
C ILE A 220 16.03 -9.44 1.39
N LEU A 221 16.67 -9.34 0.20
CA LEU A 221 17.99 -9.90 -0.02
C LEU A 221 19.15 -8.94 0.21
N GLN A 222 18.87 -7.67 0.50
CA GLN A 222 19.89 -6.63 0.60
C GLN A 222 19.99 -6.01 1.99
N THR A 223 19.03 -6.28 2.85
CA THR A 223 18.98 -5.71 4.20
C THR A 223 18.58 -6.75 5.23
N SER A 224 18.92 -6.49 6.50
CA SER A 224 18.48 -7.28 7.65
C SER A 224 17.18 -6.73 8.28
N ASP A 225 16.49 -5.83 7.59
CA ASP A 225 15.40 -5.01 8.12
C ASP A 225 14.01 -5.69 7.94
N VAL A 226 13.95 -6.90 7.34
CA VAL A 226 12.71 -7.63 7.02
C VAL A 226 12.54 -8.86 7.87
#